data_0e54f8fe78d7552f8159e9e8d7db420c
#
_entry.id   0e54f8fe78d7552f8159e9e8d7db420c
#
_cell.length_a   1.000
_cell.length_b   1.000
_cell.length_c   1.000
_cell.angle_alpha   90.00
_cell.angle_beta   90.00
_cell.angle_gamma   90.00
#
_symmetry.space_group_name_H-M   'P 1'
#
loop_
_entity.id
_entity.type
_entity.pdbx_description
1 polymer ?
#
loop_
_entity_poly.entity_id
_entity_poly.type
_entity_poly.pdbx_seq_one_letter_code
_entity_poly.pdbx_strand_id
1 'polypeptide(L)'
;MMKLLALILTFAFFSAPSLYAQSIPPIKGKALDDSEVILPKPGNSQYFILTIGFSHKSGEQSSAWGKRLNVDFPPNDSQVAVYQLAELQGAPSLIRGSIVHGMRKDVPASQHAHFVPLFDHQDEWKKLVNFSAPDDAYLLFSTPDGHVLWQTHGPVSDAAYAELRAAVHKFLTSTPKP
;
A
#
# COMPACT_ATOMS: atom_id res chain seq x y z
N MET A 1 -5.80 -13.14 -69.37
CA MET A 1 -6.31 -12.19 -68.37
C MET A 1 -6.10 -12.81 -66.99
N MET A 2 -5.01 -12.46 -66.32
CA MET A 2 -4.63 -12.98 -65.01
C MET A 2 -4.96 -11.92 -63.97
N LYS A 3 -5.91 -12.21 -63.06
CA LYS A 3 -6.27 -11.32 -61.95
C LYS A 3 -5.31 -11.58 -60.78
N LEU A 4 -4.45 -10.59 -60.48
CA LEU A 4 -3.57 -10.58 -59.31
C LEU A 4 -4.41 -10.22 -58.08
N LEU A 5 -4.55 -11.14 -57.15
CA LEU A 5 -5.23 -10.91 -55.85
C LEU A 5 -4.15 -10.41 -54.84
N ALA A 6 -4.17 -9.14 -54.52
CA ALA A 6 -3.29 -8.56 -53.52
C ALA A 6 -3.87 -8.84 -52.12
N LEU A 7 -3.18 -9.69 -51.35
CA LEU A 7 -3.48 -9.97 -49.94
C LEU A 7 -2.87 -8.88 -49.09
N ILE A 8 -3.70 -7.96 -48.57
CA ILE A 8 -3.28 -6.93 -47.60
C ILE A 8 -3.27 -7.56 -46.22
N LEU A 9 -2.08 -7.84 -45.68
CA LEU A 9 -1.86 -8.31 -44.32
C LEU A 9 -1.88 -7.12 -43.39
N THR A 10 -3.02 -6.88 -42.73
CA THR A 10 -3.13 -5.84 -41.67
C THR A 10 -2.45 -6.30 -40.39
N PHE A 11 -1.29 -5.76 -40.12
CA PHE A 11 -0.58 -5.94 -38.84
C PHE A 11 -1.28 -5.10 -37.79
N ALA A 12 -2.10 -5.72 -36.94
CA ALA A 12 -2.65 -5.06 -35.75
C ALA A 12 -1.52 -4.90 -34.73
N PHE A 13 -1.02 -3.67 -34.58
CA PHE A 13 -0.14 -3.30 -33.47
C PHE A 13 -0.94 -3.38 -32.17
N PHE A 14 -0.80 -4.47 -31.44
CA PHE A 14 -1.21 -4.56 -30.06
C PHE A 14 -0.24 -3.68 -29.24
N SER A 15 -0.62 -2.43 -29.02
CA SER A 15 0.04 -1.59 -28.01
C SER A 15 -0.25 -2.21 -26.65
N ALA A 16 0.70 -2.98 -26.12
CA ALA A 16 0.66 -3.37 -24.71
C ALA A 16 0.65 -2.07 -23.87
N PRO A 17 -0.30 -1.90 -22.95
CA PRO A 17 -0.25 -0.77 -22.04
C PRO A 17 1.08 -0.84 -21.29
N SER A 18 1.89 0.22 -21.39
CA SER A 18 3.05 0.39 -20.55
C SER A 18 2.53 0.45 -19.11
N LEU A 19 2.72 -0.64 -18.38
CA LEU A 19 2.62 -0.64 -16.92
C LEU A 19 3.72 0.31 -16.43
N TYR A 20 3.40 1.61 -16.35
CA TYR A 20 4.20 2.50 -15.54
C TYR A 20 4.12 1.93 -14.13
N ALA A 21 5.22 1.35 -13.68
CA ALA A 21 5.32 0.85 -12.33
C ALA A 21 5.06 2.03 -11.39
N GLN A 22 3.86 2.08 -10.81
CA GLN A 22 3.51 3.10 -9.84
C GLN A 22 4.37 2.86 -8.60
N SER A 23 4.95 3.93 -8.06
CA SER A 23 5.75 3.86 -6.84
C SER A 23 5.06 4.61 -5.71
N ILE A 24 5.21 4.11 -4.49
CA ILE A 24 4.70 4.80 -3.30
C ILE A 24 5.39 6.16 -3.16
N PRO A 25 4.68 7.21 -2.73
CA PRO A 25 5.30 8.45 -2.29
C PRO A 25 6.29 8.18 -1.16
N PRO A 26 7.38 8.96 -1.05
CA PRO A 26 8.32 8.78 0.04
C PRO A 26 7.63 9.05 1.39
N ILE A 27 7.77 8.12 2.32
CA ILE A 27 7.34 8.28 3.70
C ILE A 27 8.55 8.67 4.52
N LYS A 28 8.49 9.83 5.16
CA LYS A 28 9.45 10.25 6.17
C LYS A 28 8.68 10.82 7.34
N GLY A 29 8.57 10.06 8.42
CA GLY A 29 7.73 10.45 9.54
C GLY A 29 8.10 9.71 10.82
N LYS A 30 7.29 9.93 11.85
CA LYS A 30 7.41 9.22 13.12
C LYS A 30 6.22 8.28 13.29
N ALA A 31 6.52 7.06 13.66
CA ALA A 31 5.51 6.11 14.11
C ALA A 31 4.91 6.53 15.47
N LEU A 32 3.88 5.84 15.95
CA LEU A 32 3.23 6.17 17.22
C LEU A 32 4.15 5.97 18.44
N ASP A 33 5.20 5.18 18.35
CA ASP A 33 6.23 5.01 19.38
C ASP A 33 7.39 6.04 19.29
N ASP A 34 7.23 7.05 18.44
CA ASP A 34 8.22 8.09 18.13
C ASP A 34 9.46 7.60 17.36
N SER A 35 9.52 6.33 16.94
CA SER A 35 10.57 5.83 16.03
C SER A 35 10.47 6.48 14.65
N GLU A 36 11.61 6.72 14.01
CA GLU A 36 11.66 7.26 12.64
C GLU A 36 11.34 6.17 11.63
N VAL A 37 10.42 6.47 10.71
CA VAL A 37 10.06 5.59 9.59
C VAL A 37 10.42 6.29 8.28
N ILE A 38 11.24 5.60 7.48
CA ILE A 38 11.61 6.03 6.13
C ILE A 38 11.29 4.88 5.18
N LEU A 39 10.37 5.11 4.21
CA LEU A 39 10.00 4.13 3.19
C LEU A 39 9.87 4.81 1.82
N PRO A 40 10.32 4.17 0.73
CA PRO A 40 11.15 2.96 0.74
C PRO A 40 12.51 3.22 1.38
N LYS A 41 13.08 2.21 2.06
CA LYS A 41 14.37 2.35 2.73
C LYS A 41 15.46 1.75 1.86
N PRO A 42 16.45 2.52 1.41
CA PRO A 42 17.57 2.00 0.63
C PRO A 42 18.29 0.83 1.33
N GLY A 43 18.55 -0.23 0.58
CA GLY A 43 19.22 -1.43 1.13
C GLY A 43 18.33 -2.35 1.95
N ASN A 44 17.04 -2.04 2.11
CA ASN A 44 16.07 -2.97 2.68
C ASN A 44 15.72 -4.05 1.65
N SER A 45 15.52 -5.27 2.11
CA SER A 45 15.05 -6.42 1.30
C SER A 45 13.60 -6.80 1.56
N GLN A 46 12.95 -6.16 2.55
CA GLN A 46 11.56 -6.46 2.89
C GLN A 46 10.59 -5.82 1.90
N TYR A 47 9.59 -6.58 1.49
CA TYR A 47 8.40 -6.09 0.83
C TYR A 47 7.51 -5.35 1.83
N PHE A 48 6.65 -4.46 1.35
CA PHE A 48 5.75 -3.69 2.20
C PHE A 48 4.29 -3.99 1.87
N ILE A 49 3.50 -4.25 2.91
CA ILE A 49 2.05 -4.14 2.84
C ILE A 49 1.67 -2.86 3.58
N LEU A 50 1.07 -1.91 2.87
CA LEU A 50 0.63 -0.63 3.41
C LEU A 50 -0.90 -0.60 3.45
N THR A 51 -1.49 -0.27 4.59
CA THR A 51 -2.90 0.10 4.70
C THR A 51 -2.99 1.60 4.89
N ILE A 52 -3.85 2.28 4.14
CA ILE A 52 -3.97 3.74 4.17
C ILE A 52 -5.41 4.12 4.46
N GLY A 53 -5.61 4.94 5.51
CA GLY A 53 -6.90 5.52 5.85
C GLY A 53 -6.90 7.03 5.67
N PHE A 54 -7.97 7.57 5.05
CA PHE A 54 -8.17 8.99 4.78
C PHE A 54 -9.28 9.62 5.63
N SER A 55 -9.99 8.82 6.43
CA SER A 55 -11.05 9.26 7.35
C SER A 55 -11.05 8.42 8.62
N HIS A 56 -11.83 8.81 9.61
CA HIS A 56 -11.99 8.00 10.83
C HIS A 56 -12.55 6.60 10.51
N LYS A 57 -13.55 6.50 9.64
CA LYS A 57 -14.15 5.21 9.26
C LYS A 57 -13.18 4.33 8.45
N SER A 58 -12.39 4.91 7.54
CA SER A 58 -11.34 4.16 6.86
C SER A 58 -10.26 3.67 7.84
N GLY A 59 -10.02 4.38 8.94
CA GLY A 59 -9.16 3.94 10.03
C GLY A 59 -9.66 2.67 10.71
N GLU A 60 -10.98 2.54 10.92
CA GLU A 60 -11.59 1.31 11.47
C GLU A 60 -11.39 0.12 10.52
N GLN A 61 -11.60 0.33 9.21
CA GLN A 61 -11.34 -0.69 8.20
C GLN A 61 -9.85 -1.05 8.12
N SER A 62 -8.95 -0.07 8.16
CA SER A 62 -7.48 -0.29 8.20
C SER A 62 -7.07 -1.12 9.43
N SER A 63 -7.70 -0.85 10.58
CA SER A 63 -7.48 -1.64 11.81
C SER A 63 -7.93 -3.10 11.64
N ALA A 64 -9.08 -3.34 11.00
CA ALA A 64 -9.55 -4.69 10.71
C ALA A 64 -8.60 -5.44 9.76
N TRP A 65 -8.10 -4.78 8.72
CA TRP A 65 -7.06 -5.31 7.86
C TRP A 65 -5.78 -5.61 8.63
N GLY A 66 -5.29 -4.67 9.45
CA GLY A 66 -4.09 -4.84 10.26
C GLY A 66 -4.16 -6.05 11.20
N LYS A 67 -5.30 -6.25 11.85
CA LYS A 67 -5.53 -7.44 12.71
C LYS A 67 -5.38 -8.74 11.92
N ARG A 68 -5.94 -8.81 10.71
CA ARG A 68 -5.84 -10.01 9.88
C ARG A 68 -4.45 -10.22 9.32
N LEU A 69 -3.81 -9.15 8.87
CA LEU A 69 -2.45 -9.18 8.32
C LEU A 69 -1.42 -9.63 9.35
N ASN A 70 -1.54 -9.20 10.61
CA ASN A 70 -0.61 -9.56 11.67
C ASN A 70 -0.62 -11.06 12.04
N VAL A 71 -1.62 -11.82 11.60
CA VAL A 71 -1.65 -13.29 11.77
C VAL A 71 -0.65 -13.94 10.84
N ASP A 72 -0.63 -13.55 9.55
CA ASP A 72 0.24 -14.15 8.54
C ASP A 72 1.59 -13.42 8.40
N PHE A 73 1.63 -12.11 8.73
CA PHE A 73 2.79 -11.24 8.63
C PHE A 73 3.01 -10.50 9.95
N PRO A 74 3.54 -11.19 10.98
CA PRO A 74 3.77 -10.57 12.28
C PRO A 74 4.82 -9.43 12.20
N PRO A 75 4.87 -8.50 13.18
CA PRO A 75 5.78 -7.36 13.15
C PRO A 75 7.28 -7.68 13.00
N ASN A 76 7.68 -8.91 13.31
CA ASN A 76 9.05 -9.40 13.17
C ASN A 76 9.26 -10.28 11.94
N ASP A 77 8.33 -10.32 10.99
CA ASP A 77 8.52 -11.02 9.73
C ASP A 77 9.72 -10.45 8.97
N SER A 78 10.60 -11.33 8.48
CA SER A 78 11.83 -10.92 7.82
C SER A 78 11.67 -10.57 6.34
N GLN A 79 10.56 -10.96 5.72
CA GLN A 79 10.33 -10.79 4.28
C GLN A 79 9.30 -9.72 3.97
N VAL A 80 8.29 -9.53 4.84
CA VAL A 80 7.19 -8.60 4.63
C VAL A 80 6.98 -7.74 5.87
N ALA A 81 7.05 -6.43 5.71
CA ALA A 81 6.70 -5.47 6.76
C ALA A 81 5.30 -4.89 6.50
N VAL A 82 4.46 -4.88 7.52
CA VAL A 82 3.10 -4.31 7.44
C VAL A 82 3.08 -2.97 8.14
N TYR A 83 2.69 -1.90 7.42
CA TYR A 83 2.50 -0.56 7.99
C TYR A 83 1.06 -0.09 7.83
N GLN A 84 0.56 0.60 8.85
CA GLN A 84 -0.71 1.29 8.82
C GLN A 84 -0.44 2.79 8.74
N LEU A 85 -1.00 3.44 7.73
CA LEU A 85 -0.82 4.86 7.45
C LEU A 85 -2.14 5.59 7.68
N ALA A 86 -2.11 6.62 8.52
CA ALA A 86 -3.25 7.52 8.70
C ALA A 86 -2.95 8.86 8.03
N GLU A 87 -3.64 9.17 6.95
CA GLU A 87 -3.45 10.42 6.23
C GLU A 87 -4.16 11.57 6.96
N LEU A 88 -3.39 12.54 7.45
CA LEU A 88 -3.82 13.64 8.31
C LEU A 88 -3.43 15.02 7.78
N GLN A 89 -3.00 15.16 6.53
CA GLN A 89 -2.61 16.46 5.95
C GLN A 89 -3.74 17.49 6.06
N GLY A 90 -5.00 17.05 5.86
CA GLY A 90 -6.17 17.89 6.00
C GLY A 90 -6.50 18.33 7.43
N ALA A 91 -5.88 17.72 8.46
CA ALA A 91 -6.12 18.11 9.84
C ALA A 91 -5.38 19.42 10.18
N PRO A 92 -6.06 20.39 10.86
CA PRO A 92 -5.42 21.62 11.32
C PRO A 92 -4.22 21.31 12.21
N SER A 93 -3.11 22.04 12.01
CA SER A 93 -1.84 21.78 12.72
C SER A 93 -1.97 21.81 14.26
N LEU A 94 -2.85 22.67 14.78
CA LEU A 94 -3.09 22.82 16.21
C LEU A 94 -3.66 21.57 16.89
N ILE A 95 -4.39 20.72 16.14
CA ILE A 95 -5.04 19.53 16.72
C ILE A 95 -4.32 18.23 16.36
N ARG A 96 -3.30 18.25 15.47
CA ARG A 96 -2.55 17.05 15.05
C ARG A 96 -1.99 16.27 16.23
N GLY A 97 -1.40 16.98 17.19
CA GLY A 97 -0.88 16.36 18.42
C GLY A 97 -1.95 15.61 19.21
N SER A 98 -3.14 16.19 19.34
CA SER A 98 -4.27 15.57 20.03
C SER A 98 -4.79 14.33 19.27
N ILE A 99 -4.81 14.39 17.95
CA ILE A 99 -5.20 13.25 17.11
C ILE A 99 -4.22 12.09 17.30
N VAL A 100 -2.91 12.36 17.19
CA VAL A 100 -1.85 11.34 17.41
C VAL A 100 -1.92 10.76 18.82
N HIS A 101 -2.17 11.62 19.83
CA HIS A 101 -2.35 11.15 21.20
C HIS A 101 -3.57 10.23 21.36
N GLY A 102 -4.69 10.54 20.70
CA GLY A 102 -5.83 9.63 20.62
C GLY A 102 -5.48 8.30 19.98
N MET A 103 -4.82 8.32 18.82
CA MET A 103 -4.38 7.11 18.13
C MET A 103 -3.49 6.21 19.02
N ARG A 104 -2.59 6.79 19.82
CA ARG A 104 -1.76 6.02 20.77
C ARG A 104 -2.57 5.28 21.82
N LYS A 105 -3.76 5.75 22.16
CA LYS A 105 -4.67 5.05 23.09
C LYS A 105 -5.46 3.94 22.44
N ASP A 106 -5.85 4.16 21.18
CA ASP A 106 -6.74 3.25 20.46
C ASP A 106 -5.98 2.11 19.76
N VAL A 107 -4.72 2.37 19.34
CA VAL A 107 -3.87 1.36 18.69
C VAL A 107 -3.09 0.59 19.74
N PRO A 108 -3.06 -0.77 19.68
CA PRO A 108 -2.25 -1.57 20.59
C PRO A 108 -0.77 -1.19 20.54
N ALA A 109 -0.11 -1.11 21.70
CA ALA A 109 1.29 -0.68 21.80
C ALA A 109 2.26 -1.52 20.95
N SER A 110 1.96 -2.81 20.76
CA SER A 110 2.74 -3.71 19.88
C SER A 110 2.71 -3.32 18.39
N GLN A 111 1.78 -2.46 17.98
CA GLN A 111 1.65 -1.98 16.60
C GLN A 111 2.17 -0.55 16.41
N HIS A 112 2.56 0.15 17.48
CA HIS A 112 2.96 1.55 17.41
C HIS A 112 4.14 1.80 16.46
N ALA A 113 5.13 0.92 16.42
CA ALA A 113 6.30 1.03 15.53
C ALA A 113 5.94 0.95 14.03
N HIS A 114 4.77 0.42 13.72
CA HIS A 114 4.29 0.21 12.35
C HIS A 114 3.05 1.04 12.00
N PHE A 115 2.65 1.96 12.87
CA PHE A 115 1.56 2.89 12.63
C PHE A 115 2.10 4.31 12.43
N VAL A 116 1.92 4.87 11.24
CA VAL A 116 2.53 6.15 10.84
C VAL A 116 1.46 7.18 10.46
N PRO A 117 1.28 8.24 11.27
CA PRO A 117 0.52 9.41 10.85
C PRO A 117 1.25 10.16 9.73
N LEU A 118 0.59 10.41 8.61
CA LEU A 118 1.11 11.17 7.48
C LEU A 118 0.52 12.58 7.48
N PHE A 119 1.35 13.58 7.21
CA PHE A 119 0.96 14.99 7.18
C PHE A 119 1.27 15.69 5.87
N ASP A 120 1.67 14.94 4.86
CA ASP A 120 2.10 15.41 3.54
C ASP A 120 1.76 14.39 2.43
N HIS A 121 1.95 14.80 1.19
CA HIS A 121 1.74 13.95 0.00
C HIS A 121 0.32 13.40 -0.19
N GLN A 122 -0.72 13.98 0.43
CA GLN A 122 -2.10 13.46 0.35
C GLN A 122 -2.58 13.27 -1.09
N ASP A 123 -2.31 14.24 -1.97
CA ASP A 123 -2.75 14.17 -3.37
C ASP A 123 -2.03 13.08 -4.15
N GLU A 124 -0.74 12.86 -3.85
CA GLU A 124 0.04 11.78 -4.46
C GLU A 124 -0.50 10.41 -4.00
N TRP A 125 -0.80 10.27 -2.72
CA TRP A 125 -1.42 9.07 -2.17
C TRP A 125 -2.79 8.81 -2.80
N LYS A 126 -3.66 9.81 -2.86
CA LYS A 126 -4.98 9.70 -3.49
C LYS A 126 -4.89 9.30 -4.95
N LYS A 127 -3.95 9.87 -5.69
CA LYS A 127 -3.71 9.52 -7.09
C LYS A 127 -3.23 8.08 -7.22
N LEU A 128 -2.27 7.65 -6.39
CA LEU A 128 -1.70 6.31 -6.42
C LEU A 128 -2.76 5.24 -6.19
N VAL A 129 -3.63 5.43 -5.18
CA VAL A 129 -4.66 4.44 -4.81
C VAL A 129 -5.96 4.56 -5.62
N ASN A 130 -6.02 5.46 -6.63
CA ASN A 130 -7.25 5.78 -7.38
C ASN A 130 -8.41 6.13 -6.43
N PHE A 131 -8.16 7.05 -5.49
CA PHE A 131 -9.08 7.41 -4.42
C PHE A 131 -10.47 7.74 -4.92
N SER A 132 -11.48 6.99 -4.46
CA SER A 132 -12.87 7.13 -4.86
C SER A 132 -13.86 7.02 -3.70
N ALA A 133 -13.50 6.29 -2.64
CA ALA A 133 -14.36 6.03 -1.49
C ALA A 133 -13.66 6.50 -0.20
N PRO A 134 -14.08 7.64 0.39
CA PRO A 134 -13.40 8.26 1.55
C PRO A 134 -13.36 7.38 2.79
N ASP A 135 -14.34 6.52 2.95
CA ASP A 135 -14.49 5.65 4.13
C ASP A 135 -13.84 4.26 3.94
N ASP A 136 -13.27 3.98 2.78
CA ASP A 136 -12.57 2.73 2.53
C ASP A 136 -11.12 2.78 3.03
N ALA A 137 -10.63 1.64 3.52
CA ALA A 137 -9.20 1.40 3.66
C ALA A 137 -8.62 1.08 2.28
N TYR A 138 -7.48 1.66 1.96
CA TYR A 138 -6.72 1.37 0.74
C TYR A 138 -5.52 0.51 1.09
N LEU A 139 -5.27 -0.54 0.31
CA LEU A 139 -4.16 -1.45 0.53
C LEU A 139 -3.24 -1.49 -0.68
N LEU A 140 -1.96 -1.50 -0.39
CA LEU A 140 -0.89 -1.67 -1.38
C LEU A 140 0.04 -2.78 -0.93
N PHE A 141 0.49 -3.60 -1.88
CA PHE A 141 1.65 -4.46 -1.71
C PHE A 141 2.74 -3.97 -2.65
N SER A 142 3.93 -3.74 -2.14
CA SER A 142 5.03 -3.13 -2.89
C SER A 142 6.37 -3.84 -2.68
N THR A 143 7.27 -3.66 -3.63
CA THR A 143 8.67 -4.07 -3.54
C THR A 143 9.42 -3.27 -2.47
N PRO A 144 10.62 -3.72 -2.06
CA PRO A 144 11.48 -2.98 -1.14
C PRO A 144 11.86 -1.57 -1.59
N ASP A 145 11.92 -1.32 -2.90
CA ASP A 145 12.18 -0.01 -3.51
C ASP A 145 10.90 0.80 -3.80
N GLY A 146 9.74 0.29 -3.37
CA GLY A 146 8.48 1.02 -3.37
C GLY A 146 7.61 0.86 -4.63
N HIS A 147 7.95 0.00 -5.59
CA HIS A 147 7.08 -0.27 -6.73
C HIS A 147 5.85 -1.06 -6.31
N VAL A 148 4.68 -0.58 -6.70
CA VAL A 148 3.40 -1.21 -6.36
C VAL A 148 3.20 -2.47 -7.23
N LEU A 149 2.97 -3.59 -6.58
CA LEU A 149 2.77 -4.91 -7.18
C LEU A 149 1.30 -5.33 -7.20
N TRP A 150 0.53 -4.86 -6.23
CA TRP A 150 -0.89 -5.14 -6.08
C TRP A 150 -1.55 -4.06 -5.24
N GLN A 151 -2.83 -3.80 -5.49
CA GLN A 151 -3.63 -2.87 -4.69
C GLN A 151 -5.10 -3.24 -4.69
N THR A 152 -5.79 -2.85 -3.61
CA THR A 152 -7.25 -2.92 -3.48
C THR A 152 -7.74 -1.84 -2.52
N HIS A 153 -9.06 -1.71 -2.36
CA HIS A 153 -9.67 -0.87 -1.34
C HIS A 153 -10.96 -1.51 -0.80
N GLY A 154 -11.43 -0.99 0.33
CA GLY A 154 -12.64 -1.43 1.00
C GLY A 154 -12.41 -2.26 2.25
N PRO A 155 -13.48 -2.79 2.85
CA PRO A 155 -13.41 -3.61 4.04
C PRO A 155 -12.70 -4.93 3.76
N VAL A 156 -12.08 -5.50 4.80
CA VAL A 156 -11.45 -6.82 4.71
C VAL A 156 -12.50 -7.89 4.37
N SER A 157 -12.21 -8.70 3.35
CA SER A 157 -13.01 -9.86 2.96
C SER A 157 -12.09 -11.06 2.71
N ASP A 158 -12.64 -12.27 2.77
CA ASP A 158 -11.86 -13.47 2.48
C ASP A 158 -11.33 -13.50 1.05
N ALA A 159 -12.11 -12.99 0.08
CA ALA A 159 -11.70 -12.90 -1.31
C ALA A 159 -10.52 -11.93 -1.49
N ALA A 160 -10.65 -10.69 -1.03
CA ALA A 160 -9.58 -9.70 -1.15
C ALA A 160 -8.32 -10.11 -0.38
N TYR A 161 -8.48 -10.77 0.77
CA TYR A 161 -7.35 -11.30 1.52
C TYR A 161 -6.65 -12.46 0.79
N ALA A 162 -7.40 -13.35 0.16
CA ALA A 162 -6.83 -14.44 -0.65
C ALA A 162 -6.05 -13.90 -1.87
N GLU A 163 -6.56 -12.86 -2.53
CA GLU A 163 -5.86 -12.19 -3.63
C GLU A 163 -4.53 -11.57 -3.19
N LEU A 164 -4.53 -10.86 -2.05
CA LEU A 164 -3.31 -10.30 -1.47
C LEU A 164 -2.29 -11.41 -1.17
N ARG A 165 -2.71 -12.49 -0.51
CA ARG A 165 -1.81 -13.62 -0.20
C ARG A 165 -1.23 -14.26 -1.45
N ALA A 166 -2.04 -14.42 -2.49
CA ALA A 166 -1.58 -14.95 -3.77
C ALA A 166 -0.53 -14.03 -4.42
N ALA A 167 -0.76 -12.70 -4.38
CA ALA A 167 0.21 -11.72 -4.85
C ALA A 167 1.53 -11.80 -4.07
N VAL A 168 1.46 -11.79 -2.73
CA VAL A 168 2.65 -11.91 -1.87
C VAL A 168 3.42 -13.19 -2.17
N HIS A 169 2.74 -14.34 -2.18
CA HIS A 169 3.37 -15.64 -2.47
C HIS A 169 4.06 -15.65 -3.83
N LYS A 170 3.41 -15.15 -4.87
CA LYS A 170 3.97 -15.07 -6.22
C LYS A 170 5.30 -14.34 -6.24
N PHE A 171 5.41 -13.19 -5.60
CA PHE A 171 6.63 -12.37 -5.65
C PHE A 171 7.72 -12.90 -4.71
N LEU A 172 7.39 -13.40 -3.53
CA LEU A 172 8.37 -14.01 -2.64
C LEU A 172 9.01 -15.28 -3.20
N THR A 173 8.25 -16.06 -4.00
CA THR A 173 8.79 -17.29 -4.62
C THR A 173 9.50 -17.05 -5.94
N SER A 174 9.24 -15.90 -6.61
CA SER A 174 9.86 -15.55 -7.90
C SER A 174 11.20 -14.83 -7.74
N THR A 175 11.52 -14.34 -6.55
CA THR A 175 12.79 -13.66 -6.28
C THR A 175 13.83 -14.71 -5.89
N PRO A 176 14.95 -14.90 -6.68
CA PRO A 176 16.01 -15.80 -6.28
C PRO A 176 16.54 -15.37 -4.91
N LYS A 177 16.61 -16.32 -3.99
CA LYS A 177 17.23 -16.07 -2.68
C LYS A 177 18.73 -15.77 -2.92
N PRO A 178 19.26 -14.66 -2.38
CA PRO A 178 20.66 -14.27 -2.56
C PRO A 178 21.64 -15.32 -2.00
#